data_6069ea0b25208e78d127125d966b6335
#
_entry.id   6069ea0b25208e78d127125d966b6335
#
_cell.length_a   1.000
_cell.length_b   1.000
_cell.length_c   1.000
_cell.angle_alpha   90.00
_cell.angle_beta   90.00
_cell.angle_gamma   90.00
#
_symmetry.space_group_name_H-M   'P 1'
#
loop_
_entity.id
_entity.type
_entity.pdbx_description
1 polymer ?
#
loop_
_entity_poly.entity_id
_entity_poly.type
_entity_poly.pdbx_seq_one_letter_code
_entity_poly.pdbx_strand_id
1 'polypeptide(L)'
;MGDALAIGARRSRVVVADFVYEIACSGDRAHEQAVHAWAERHAAPAWAALPELTAIDLYRPIHAGTHDPFNDDGSGPLLMAMLQFPTKEKLQAGLSDPRFRQSLAGMPVAATGTSFERRFFPVADAPNPGPLRAPFSYVVRYHHPAGNVAEFVSHYVADHPPILGKLPQIRSVLCYLPVDAGASGLLAPADYMIGNEVAFDSPDAFNAAMASPVRHELRAHFKSFPPFTGKNTHYPMMRRQLAANRSL
;
A
#
# COMPACT_ATOMS: atom_id res chain seq x y z
N MET A 1 -0.50 51.39 -8.93
CA MET A 1 0.17 50.31 -9.68
C MET A 1 0.75 49.36 -8.66
N GLY A 2 0.06 48.30 -8.34
CA GLY A 2 0.46 47.31 -7.37
C GLY A 2 0.37 45.95 -8.02
N ASP A 3 1.51 45.34 -8.29
CA ASP A 3 1.63 43.98 -8.79
C ASP A 3 1.13 42.99 -7.75
N ALA A 4 -0.02 42.39 -8.02
CA ALA A 4 -0.50 41.24 -7.29
C ALA A 4 0.30 40.01 -7.79
N LEU A 5 1.32 39.60 -7.03
CA LEU A 5 2.00 38.33 -7.19
C LEU A 5 1.00 37.19 -6.99
N ALA A 6 0.51 36.64 -8.09
CA ALA A 6 -0.24 35.41 -8.11
C ALA A 6 0.70 34.26 -7.67
N ILE A 7 0.63 33.89 -6.41
CA ILE A 7 1.23 32.66 -5.90
C ILE A 7 0.39 31.50 -6.48
N GLY A 8 0.78 31.06 -7.67
CA GLY A 8 0.23 29.85 -8.27
C GLY A 8 0.59 28.65 -7.40
N ALA A 9 -0.38 28.13 -6.64
CA ALA A 9 -0.24 26.87 -5.97
C ALA A 9 0.10 25.80 -7.01
N ARG A 10 1.36 25.34 -7.02
CA ARG A 10 1.76 24.16 -7.81
C ARG A 10 0.99 22.99 -7.26
N ARG A 11 -0.08 22.59 -7.95
CA ARG A 11 -0.77 21.34 -7.67
C ARG A 11 0.27 20.22 -7.73
N SER A 12 0.46 19.50 -6.62
CA SER A 12 1.33 18.34 -6.56
C SER A 12 0.94 17.37 -7.67
N ARG A 13 1.90 17.07 -8.57
CA ARG A 13 1.64 16.23 -9.74
C ARG A 13 1.53 14.77 -9.27
N VAL A 14 0.31 14.26 -9.15
CA VAL A 14 0.03 12.83 -8.95
C VAL A 14 0.46 12.07 -10.21
N VAL A 15 1.14 10.95 -10.03
CA VAL A 15 1.51 10.05 -11.12
C VAL A 15 0.87 8.69 -10.86
N VAL A 16 0.07 8.22 -11.81
CA VAL A 16 -0.33 6.81 -11.88
C VAL A 16 0.93 6.03 -12.22
N ALA A 17 1.32 5.12 -11.35
CA ALA A 17 2.60 4.45 -11.49
C ALA A 17 2.46 3.06 -12.12
N ASP A 18 1.51 2.29 -11.61
CA ASP A 18 1.29 0.90 -12.01
C ASP A 18 -0.02 0.35 -11.41
N PHE A 19 -0.25 -0.95 -11.65
CA PHE A 19 -1.34 -1.72 -11.07
C PHE A 19 -0.76 -2.85 -10.24
N VAL A 20 -1.39 -3.15 -9.12
CA VAL A 20 -0.91 -4.19 -8.22
C VAL A 20 -2.03 -5.13 -7.81
N TYR A 21 -1.66 -6.39 -7.56
CA TYR A 21 -2.51 -7.32 -6.83
C TYR A 21 -1.94 -7.56 -5.45
N GLU A 22 -2.70 -7.15 -4.44
CA GLU A 22 -2.38 -7.40 -3.04
C GLU A 22 -2.91 -8.76 -2.62
N ILE A 23 -2.08 -9.55 -1.96
CA ILE A 23 -2.46 -10.75 -1.21
C ILE A 23 -2.14 -10.48 0.25
N ALA A 24 -3.16 -10.49 1.11
CA ALA A 24 -3.01 -10.30 2.55
C ALA A 24 -3.35 -11.59 3.30
N CYS A 25 -2.34 -12.24 3.85
CA CYS A 25 -2.45 -13.48 4.62
C CYS A 25 -2.74 -13.17 6.08
N SER A 26 -3.85 -13.65 6.62
CA SER A 26 -4.29 -13.39 8.00
C SER A 26 -4.56 -14.69 8.75
N GLY A 27 -4.28 -14.70 10.04
CA GLY A 27 -4.48 -15.88 10.90
C GLY A 27 -3.76 -15.76 12.23
N ASP A 28 -3.65 -16.88 12.94
CA ASP A 28 -2.88 -16.94 14.18
C ASP A 28 -1.39 -16.73 13.91
N ARG A 29 -0.73 -15.94 14.74
CA ARG A 29 0.69 -15.63 14.67
C ARG A 29 1.60 -16.86 14.70
N ALA A 30 1.14 -17.97 15.28
CA ALA A 30 1.86 -19.24 15.23
C ALA A 30 2.11 -19.76 13.81
N HIS A 31 1.32 -19.31 12.82
CA HIS A 31 1.48 -19.66 11.41
C HIS A 31 2.44 -18.74 10.65
N GLU A 32 2.97 -17.66 11.23
CA GLU A 32 3.75 -16.65 10.54
C GLU A 32 4.96 -17.25 9.81
N GLN A 33 5.71 -18.12 10.48
CA GLN A 33 6.87 -18.77 9.86
C GLN A 33 6.48 -19.66 8.66
N ALA A 34 5.35 -20.38 8.78
CA ALA A 34 4.85 -21.23 7.70
C ALA A 34 4.40 -20.40 6.49
N VAL A 35 3.73 -19.27 6.73
CA VAL A 35 3.33 -18.33 5.67
C VAL A 35 4.53 -17.74 4.96
N HIS A 36 5.55 -17.31 5.70
CA HIS A 36 6.80 -16.78 5.10
C HIS A 36 7.53 -17.84 4.28
N ALA A 37 7.62 -19.07 4.80
CA ALA A 37 8.26 -20.18 4.07
C ALA A 37 7.49 -20.55 2.79
N TRP A 38 6.16 -20.60 2.86
CA TRP A 38 5.30 -20.80 1.69
C TRP A 38 5.52 -19.70 0.63
N ALA A 39 5.46 -18.44 1.05
CA ALA A 39 5.62 -17.31 0.15
C ALA A 39 6.98 -17.33 -0.56
N GLU A 40 8.08 -17.58 0.17
CA GLU A 40 9.42 -17.51 -0.39
C GLU A 40 9.80 -18.73 -1.23
N ARG A 41 9.38 -19.93 -0.82
CA ARG A 41 9.82 -21.17 -1.45
C ARG A 41 8.89 -21.67 -2.55
N HIS A 42 7.60 -21.31 -2.47
CA HIS A 42 6.58 -21.79 -3.40
C HIS A 42 5.95 -20.65 -4.22
N ALA A 43 5.38 -19.64 -3.57
CA ALA A 43 4.57 -18.65 -4.27
C ALA A 43 5.43 -17.65 -5.06
N ALA A 44 6.45 -17.05 -4.47
CA ALA A 44 7.24 -16.01 -5.12
C ALA A 44 7.99 -16.51 -6.38
N PRO A 45 8.58 -17.71 -6.43
CA PRO A 45 9.13 -18.25 -7.67
C PRO A 45 8.09 -18.41 -8.78
N ALA A 46 6.88 -18.86 -8.46
CA ALA A 46 5.79 -18.99 -9.43
C ALA A 46 5.29 -17.61 -9.89
N TRP A 47 5.15 -16.64 -8.98
CA TRP A 47 4.79 -15.28 -9.34
C TRP A 47 5.85 -14.62 -10.22
N ALA A 48 7.14 -14.79 -9.92
CA ALA A 48 8.23 -14.23 -10.72
C ALA A 48 8.24 -14.72 -12.17
N ALA A 49 7.58 -15.83 -12.45
CA ALA A 49 7.42 -16.38 -13.80
C ALA A 49 6.12 -15.91 -14.50
N LEU A 50 5.29 -15.07 -13.85
CA LEU A 50 4.10 -14.53 -14.49
C LEU A 50 4.46 -13.56 -15.61
N PRO A 51 3.68 -13.56 -16.72
CA PRO A 51 3.92 -12.65 -17.80
C PRO A 51 3.74 -11.19 -17.36
N GLU A 52 4.63 -10.31 -17.82
CA GLU A 52 4.57 -8.87 -17.61
C GLU A 52 4.62 -8.40 -16.14
N LEU A 53 4.86 -9.30 -15.20
CA LEU A 53 5.14 -8.92 -13.82
C LEU A 53 6.45 -8.11 -13.78
N THR A 54 6.40 -6.96 -13.10
CA THR A 54 7.58 -6.06 -13.01
C THR A 54 8.35 -6.23 -11.71
N ALA A 55 7.65 -6.49 -10.61
CA ALA A 55 8.25 -6.74 -9.30
C ALA A 55 7.26 -7.43 -8.35
N ILE A 56 7.81 -7.98 -7.27
CA ILE A 56 7.06 -8.51 -6.13
C ILE A 56 7.58 -7.80 -4.89
N ASP A 57 6.71 -7.14 -4.13
CA ASP A 57 7.04 -6.69 -2.79
C ASP A 57 6.46 -7.64 -1.76
N LEU A 58 7.29 -8.17 -0.88
CA LEU A 58 6.88 -8.96 0.29
C LEU A 58 6.99 -8.10 1.54
N TYR A 59 5.92 -8.06 2.33
CA TYR A 59 5.82 -7.29 3.57
C TYR A 59 5.64 -8.24 4.74
N ARG A 60 6.48 -8.08 5.76
CA ARG A 60 6.41 -8.81 7.02
C ARG A 60 6.07 -7.87 8.16
N PRO A 61 5.16 -8.25 9.06
CA PRO A 61 4.77 -7.39 10.16
C PRO A 61 5.94 -7.10 11.10
N ILE A 62 5.93 -5.91 11.68
CA ILE A 62 6.79 -5.53 12.80
C ILE A 62 5.95 -5.62 14.07
N HIS A 63 6.43 -6.41 15.03
CA HIS A 63 5.70 -6.70 16.25
C HIS A 63 6.07 -5.81 17.44
N ALA A 64 7.14 -5.03 17.34
CA ALA A 64 7.62 -4.13 18.39
C ALA A 64 8.52 -3.04 17.84
N GLY A 65 8.71 -1.97 18.61
CA GLY A 65 9.66 -0.91 18.27
C GLY A 65 9.10 0.19 17.36
N THR A 66 7.81 0.14 17.01
CA THR A 66 7.10 1.21 16.30
C THR A 66 6.04 1.84 17.20
N HIS A 67 5.85 3.14 17.06
CA HIS A 67 4.86 3.87 17.84
C HIS A 67 4.17 4.95 16.99
N ASP A 68 2.83 4.86 16.88
CA ASP A 68 1.97 5.92 16.39
C ASP A 68 1.09 6.39 17.56
N PRO A 69 1.11 7.69 17.96
CA PRO A 69 0.40 8.17 19.14
C PRO A 69 -1.12 8.09 19.03
N PHE A 70 -1.66 7.77 17.86
CA PHE A 70 -3.11 7.74 17.62
C PHE A 70 -3.65 6.40 17.15
N ASN A 71 -2.79 5.44 16.80
CA ASN A 71 -3.21 4.15 16.25
C ASN A 71 -2.36 3.01 16.83
N ASP A 72 -3.04 1.97 17.29
CA ASP A 72 -2.46 0.72 17.74
C ASP A 72 -3.39 -0.42 17.30
N ASP A 73 -3.25 -0.81 16.04
CA ASP A 73 -4.09 -1.87 15.42
C ASP A 73 -3.40 -3.25 15.48
N GLY A 74 -2.32 -3.35 16.25
CA GLY A 74 -1.52 -4.56 16.34
C GLY A 74 -0.64 -4.81 15.11
N SER A 75 -0.25 -6.07 14.92
CA SER A 75 0.78 -6.44 13.94
C SER A 75 0.28 -6.55 12.49
N GLY A 76 -1.03 -6.52 12.25
CA GLY A 76 -1.62 -6.67 10.93
C GLY A 76 -1.55 -8.10 10.34
N PRO A 77 -1.59 -8.24 9.01
CA PRO A 77 -1.47 -9.52 8.33
C PRO A 77 -0.13 -10.19 8.63
N LEU A 78 -0.11 -11.51 8.65
CA LEU A 78 1.12 -12.31 8.82
C LEU A 78 2.10 -12.10 7.65
N LEU A 79 1.57 -11.80 6.47
CA LEU A 79 2.30 -11.45 5.26
C LEU A 79 1.39 -10.63 4.36
N MET A 80 1.94 -9.63 3.70
CA MET A 80 1.35 -9.07 2.49
C MET A 80 2.29 -9.27 1.30
N ALA A 81 1.73 -9.51 0.13
CA ALA A 81 2.48 -9.53 -1.13
C ALA A 81 1.81 -8.59 -2.12
N MET A 82 2.62 -7.76 -2.80
CA MET A 82 2.18 -6.88 -3.88
C MET A 82 2.81 -7.33 -5.19
N LEU A 83 2.02 -7.85 -6.11
CA LEU A 83 2.44 -8.23 -7.44
C LEU A 83 2.22 -7.03 -8.37
N GLN A 84 3.29 -6.49 -8.96
CA GLN A 84 3.27 -5.24 -9.71
C GLN A 84 3.22 -5.48 -11.22
N PHE A 85 2.35 -4.73 -11.90
CA PHE A 85 2.14 -4.81 -13.36
C PHE A 85 2.07 -3.39 -13.95
N PRO A 86 2.54 -3.18 -15.19
CA PRO A 86 2.59 -1.83 -15.77
C PRO A 86 1.21 -1.28 -16.16
N THR A 87 0.24 -2.15 -16.45
CA THR A 87 -1.13 -1.76 -16.83
C THR A 87 -2.18 -2.70 -16.22
N LYS A 88 -3.43 -2.26 -16.21
CA LYS A 88 -4.57 -3.07 -15.75
C LYS A 88 -4.74 -4.35 -16.58
N GLU A 89 -4.56 -4.25 -17.89
CA GLU A 89 -4.68 -5.41 -18.80
C GLU A 89 -3.58 -6.44 -18.53
N LYS A 90 -2.35 -5.98 -18.20
CA LYS A 90 -1.25 -6.87 -17.83
C LYS A 90 -1.50 -7.54 -16.48
N LEU A 91 -2.05 -6.80 -15.52
CA LEU A 91 -2.53 -7.38 -14.26
C LEU A 91 -3.58 -8.46 -14.51
N GLN A 92 -4.60 -8.18 -15.33
CA GLN A 92 -5.65 -9.17 -15.70
C GLN A 92 -5.04 -10.43 -16.32
N ALA A 93 -4.12 -10.27 -17.26
CA ALA A 93 -3.43 -11.38 -17.90
C ALA A 93 -2.62 -12.22 -16.89
N GLY A 94 -1.87 -11.58 -15.99
CA GLY A 94 -1.13 -12.25 -14.93
C GLY A 94 -2.02 -13.04 -13.98
N LEU A 95 -3.15 -12.49 -13.55
CA LEU A 95 -4.11 -13.18 -12.67
C LEU A 95 -4.86 -14.32 -13.37
N SER A 96 -4.99 -14.25 -14.69
CA SER A 96 -5.62 -15.32 -15.51
C SER A 96 -4.64 -16.46 -15.82
N ASP A 97 -3.35 -16.28 -15.61
CA ASP A 97 -2.34 -17.29 -15.85
C ASP A 97 -2.51 -18.47 -14.88
N PRO A 98 -2.53 -19.73 -15.37
CA PRO A 98 -2.68 -20.90 -14.50
C PRO A 98 -1.64 -20.98 -13.38
N ARG A 99 -0.43 -20.47 -13.60
CA ARG A 99 0.65 -20.44 -12.58
C ARG A 99 0.25 -19.60 -11.36
N PHE A 100 -0.50 -18.51 -11.56
CA PHE A 100 -0.99 -17.71 -10.45
C PHE A 100 -1.91 -18.55 -9.56
N ARG A 101 -2.90 -19.24 -10.12
CA ARG A 101 -3.79 -20.12 -9.36
C ARG A 101 -3.03 -21.25 -8.66
N GLN A 102 -2.08 -21.87 -9.35
CA GLN A 102 -1.23 -22.93 -8.79
C GLN A 102 -0.38 -22.44 -7.63
N SER A 103 0.11 -21.18 -7.68
CA SER A 103 0.92 -20.58 -6.64
C SER A 103 0.19 -20.42 -5.30
N LEU A 104 -1.13 -20.36 -5.33
CA LEU A 104 -1.95 -20.26 -4.11
C LEU A 104 -2.14 -21.61 -3.41
N ALA A 105 -1.73 -22.72 -4.05
CA ALA A 105 -1.81 -24.04 -3.44
C ALA A 105 -0.92 -24.15 -2.20
N GLY A 106 -1.42 -24.86 -1.18
CA GLY A 106 -0.67 -25.06 0.06
C GLY A 106 -0.50 -23.80 0.91
N MET A 107 -1.20 -22.72 0.63
CA MET A 107 -1.25 -21.54 1.49
C MET A 107 -1.74 -21.95 2.89
N PRO A 108 -0.94 -21.70 3.96
CA PRO A 108 -1.23 -22.28 5.28
C PRO A 108 -2.33 -21.55 6.08
N VAL A 109 -2.80 -20.40 5.59
CA VAL A 109 -3.81 -19.56 6.27
C VAL A 109 -4.79 -18.96 5.27
N ALA A 110 -5.86 -18.35 5.77
CA ALA A 110 -6.77 -17.57 4.94
C ALA A 110 -6.08 -16.31 4.39
N ALA A 111 -6.46 -15.90 3.17
CA ALA A 111 -5.99 -14.67 2.56
C ALA A 111 -7.11 -13.96 1.81
N THR A 112 -6.96 -12.64 1.67
CA THR A 112 -7.73 -11.82 0.76
C THR A 112 -6.89 -11.41 -0.43
N GLY A 113 -7.55 -11.12 -1.57
CA GLY A 113 -6.89 -10.63 -2.77
C GLY A 113 -7.58 -9.39 -3.33
N THR A 114 -6.84 -8.31 -3.56
CA THR A 114 -7.42 -7.06 -4.06
C THR A 114 -6.55 -6.44 -5.14
N SER A 115 -7.16 -6.04 -6.25
CA SER A 115 -6.49 -5.31 -7.32
C SER A 115 -6.57 -3.82 -7.07
N PHE A 116 -5.47 -3.10 -7.29
CA PHE A 116 -5.40 -1.66 -7.13
C PHE A 116 -4.73 -0.98 -8.32
N GLU A 117 -5.19 0.23 -8.62
CA GLU A 117 -4.39 1.28 -9.24
C GLU A 117 -3.55 1.94 -8.15
N ARG A 118 -2.22 2.00 -8.34
CA ARG A 118 -1.30 2.60 -7.38
C ARG A 118 -0.84 3.96 -7.87
N ARG A 119 -0.99 4.98 -7.03
CA ARG A 119 -0.60 6.36 -7.32
C ARG A 119 0.52 6.81 -6.40
N PHE A 120 1.54 7.44 -6.97
CA PHE A 120 2.63 8.06 -6.24
C PHE A 120 2.41 9.56 -6.07
N PHE A 121 2.88 10.07 -4.94
CA PHE A 121 2.82 11.49 -4.59
C PHE A 121 4.23 12.04 -4.32
N PRO A 122 4.50 13.31 -4.64
CA PRO A 122 5.77 13.93 -4.35
C PRO A 122 6.05 13.99 -2.85
N VAL A 123 7.32 13.83 -2.49
CA VAL A 123 7.85 14.13 -1.16
C VAL A 123 8.99 15.12 -1.29
N ALA A 124 9.38 15.81 -0.20
CA ALA A 124 10.35 16.90 -0.24
C ALA A 124 11.65 16.52 -0.96
N ASP A 125 12.22 15.35 -0.61
CA ASP A 125 13.48 14.85 -1.17
C ASP A 125 13.33 14.11 -2.51
N ALA A 126 12.08 13.92 -2.99
CA ALA A 126 11.78 13.28 -4.26
C ALA A 126 10.57 13.96 -4.92
N PRO A 127 10.77 15.16 -5.51
CA PRO A 127 9.69 15.92 -6.14
C PRO A 127 9.12 15.23 -7.40
N ASN A 128 9.87 14.30 -7.97
CA ASN A 128 9.40 13.40 -9.02
C ASN A 128 9.06 12.06 -8.37
N PRO A 129 7.76 11.77 -8.13
CA PRO A 129 7.35 10.53 -7.50
C PRO A 129 7.76 9.32 -8.35
N GLY A 130 8.15 8.26 -7.69
CA GLY A 130 8.67 7.06 -8.34
C GLY A 130 8.54 5.81 -7.46
N PRO A 131 9.13 4.69 -7.89
CA PRO A 131 9.04 3.44 -7.18
C PRO A 131 9.43 3.55 -5.71
N LEU A 132 8.78 2.77 -4.89
CA LEU A 132 9.03 2.67 -3.46
C LEU A 132 10.50 2.29 -3.19
N ARG A 133 11.23 3.06 -2.42
CA ARG A 133 12.69 2.90 -2.27
C ARG A 133 13.16 2.52 -0.87
N ALA A 134 12.28 2.55 0.13
CA ALA A 134 12.64 2.34 1.51
C ALA A 134 12.13 0.99 2.04
N PRO A 135 12.85 0.35 3.00
CA PRO A 135 12.48 -0.98 3.47
C PRO A 135 11.39 -0.99 4.54
N PHE A 136 11.14 0.11 5.22
CA PHE A 136 10.05 0.22 6.19
C PHE A 136 8.84 0.84 5.53
N SER A 137 7.68 0.22 5.71
CA SER A 137 6.39 0.69 5.22
C SER A 137 5.36 0.76 6.34
N TYR A 138 4.63 1.87 6.40
CA TYR A 138 3.43 2.00 7.22
C TYR A 138 2.22 1.93 6.29
N VAL A 139 1.57 0.77 6.28
CA VAL A 139 0.48 0.44 5.36
C VAL A 139 -0.85 0.75 6.04
N VAL A 140 -1.68 1.57 5.41
CA VAL A 140 -3.00 1.95 5.92
C VAL A 140 -4.09 1.51 4.97
N ARG A 141 -5.18 0.98 5.50
CA ARG A 141 -6.36 0.58 4.73
C ARG A 141 -7.63 1.13 5.37
N TYR A 142 -8.49 1.76 4.56
CA TYR A 142 -9.81 2.24 4.95
C TYR A 142 -10.86 1.29 4.41
N HIS A 143 -11.73 0.81 5.30
CA HIS A 143 -12.75 -0.20 5.01
C HIS A 143 -14.12 0.44 4.84
N HIS A 144 -14.97 -0.22 4.08
CA HIS A 144 -16.40 0.12 4.03
C HIS A 144 -17.07 -0.03 5.42
N PRO A 145 -18.19 0.68 5.66
CA PRO A 145 -18.87 1.60 4.73
C PRO A 145 -18.49 3.06 4.94
N ALA A 146 -18.70 3.86 3.89
CA ALA A 146 -18.79 5.32 3.97
C ALA A 146 -20.14 5.80 3.45
N GLY A 147 -20.59 6.96 3.87
CA GLY A 147 -21.82 7.56 3.39
C GLY A 147 -21.80 7.83 1.88
N ASN A 148 -20.66 8.28 1.37
CA ASN A 148 -20.36 8.41 -0.07
C ASN A 148 -18.89 8.06 -0.31
N VAL A 149 -18.64 6.86 -0.85
CA VAL A 149 -17.29 6.36 -1.10
C VAL A 149 -16.53 7.21 -2.11
N ALA A 150 -17.18 7.66 -3.18
CA ALA A 150 -16.54 8.47 -4.22
C ALA A 150 -16.08 9.83 -3.67
N GLU A 151 -16.91 10.47 -2.85
CA GLU A 151 -16.58 11.71 -2.16
C GLU A 151 -15.42 11.52 -1.17
N PHE A 152 -15.48 10.45 -0.34
CA PHE A 152 -14.41 10.09 0.59
C PHE A 152 -13.07 9.92 -0.12
N VAL A 153 -13.04 9.10 -1.18
CA VAL A 153 -11.82 8.82 -1.95
C VAL A 153 -11.30 10.08 -2.63
N SER A 154 -12.19 10.90 -3.21
CA SER A 154 -11.80 12.15 -3.87
C SER A 154 -11.17 13.14 -2.90
N HIS A 155 -11.81 13.36 -1.74
CA HIS A 155 -11.30 14.22 -0.67
C HIS A 155 -9.95 13.72 -0.13
N TYR A 156 -9.87 12.41 0.12
CA TYR A 156 -8.64 11.78 0.60
C TYR A 156 -7.47 12.02 -0.34
N VAL A 157 -7.64 11.67 -1.62
CA VAL A 157 -6.57 11.74 -2.64
C VAL A 157 -6.13 13.18 -2.90
N ALA A 158 -7.08 14.16 -2.81
CA ALA A 158 -6.77 15.56 -3.03
C ALA A 158 -5.89 16.16 -1.91
N ASP A 159 -6.19 15.83 -0.65
CA ASP A 159 -5.72 16.63 0.47
C ASP A 159 -4.79 15.86 1.43
N HIS A 160 -4.99 14.54 1.63
CA HIS A 160 -4.23 13.79 2.64
C HIS A 160 -2.78 13.45 2.23
N PRO A 161 -2.49 12.97 1.00
CA PRO A 161 -1.13 12.66 0.57
C PRO A 161 -0.16 13.86 0.59
N PRO A 162 -0.57 15.10 0.22
CA PRO A 162 0.27 16.27 0.37
C PRO A 162 0.70 16.55 1.81
N ILE A 163 -0.14 16.24 2.80
CA ILE A 163 0.21 16.38 4.22
C ILE A 163 1.17 15.26 4.62
N LEU A 164 0.90 14.02 4.20
CA LEU A 164 1.83 12.89 4.42
C LEU A 164 3.22 13.19 3.87
N GLY A 165 3.31 13.83 2.71
CA GLY A 165 4.58 14.22 2.09
C GLY A 165 5.43 15.22 2.90
N LYS A 166 4.87 15.85 3.94
CA LYS A 166 5.58 16.75 4.86
C LYS A 166 6.24 16.02 6.03
N LEU A 167 5.95 14.73 6.24
CA LEU A 167 6.54 13.96 7.34
C LEU A 167 8.08 13.98 7.22
N PRO A 168 8.80 14.22 8.32
CA PRO A 168 10.26 14.20 8.27
C PRO A 168 10.78 12.82 7.88
N GLN A 169 11.84 12.80 7.09
CA GLN A 169 12.52 11.57 6.60
C GLN A 169 11.64 10.64 5.74
N ILE A 170 10.49 11.10 5.28
CA ILE A 170 9.64 10.29 4.40
C ILE A 170 10.33 10.05 3.05
N ARG A 171 10.22 8.83 2.52
CA ARG A 171 10.80 8.41 1.24
C ARG A 171 9.78 8.26 0.13
N SER A 172 8.56 7.86 0.48
CA SER A 172 7.49 7.67 -0.50
C SER A 172 6.12 7.86 0.14
N VAL A 173 5.18 8.37 -0.65
CA VAL A 173 3.74 8.41 -0.34
C VAL A 173 3.00 7.79 -1.50
N LEU A 174 2.19 6.78 -1.21
CA LEU A 174 1.39 6.08 -2.20
C LEU A 174 -0.08 6.01 -1.77
N CYS A 175 -0.98 6.01 -2.76
CA CYS A 175 -2.37 5.61 -2.58
C CYS A 175 -2.68 4.39 -3.44
N TYR A 176 -3.58 3.56 -2.92
CA TYR A 176 -4.07 2.34 -3.52
C TYR A 176 -5.58 2.46 -3.71
N LEU A 177 -6.02 2.55 -4.96
CA LEU A 177 -7.43 2.68 -5.33
C LEU A 177 -7.91 1.33 -5.85
N PRO A 178 -8.90 0.68 -5.18
CA PRO A 178 -9.44 -0.58 -5.64
C PRO A 178 -9.95 -0.48 -7.08
N VAL A 179 -9.62 -1.48 -7.89
CA VAL A 179 -10.10 -1.61 -9.27
C VAL A 179 -10.58 -3.03 -9.53
N ASP A 180 -11.60 -3.17 -10.35
CA ASP A 180 -11.98 -4.49 -10.86
C ASP A 180 -11.00 -4.90 -11.97
N ALA A 181 -10.22 -5.92 -11.71
CA ALA A 181 -9.29 -6.52 -12.66
C ALA A 181 -9.67 -7.99 -13.00
N GLY A 182 -10.92 -8.39 -12.79
CA GLY A 182 -11.39 -9.73 -13.14
C GLY A 182 -10.80 -10.87 -12.30
N ALA A 183 -10.26 -10.57 -11.12
CA ALA A 183 -9.66 -11.56 -10.19
C ALA A 183 -10.72 -12.40 -9.43
N SER A 184 -11.96 -12.38 -9.86
CA SER A 184 -13.06 -13.07 -9.19
C SER A 184 -12.83 -14.59 -9.08
N GLY A 185 -13.03 -15.13 -7.88
CA GLY A 185 -12.94 -16.57 -7.61
C GLY A 185 -11.55 -17.12 -7.31
N LEU A 186 -10.51 -16.28 -7.20
CA LEU A 186 -9.18 -16.70 -6.76
C LEU A 186 -9.04 -16.61 -5.25
N LEU A 187 -9.20 -15.40 -4.72
CA LEU A 187 -9.24 -15.11 -3.28
C LEU A 187 -10.46 -14.22 -3.01
N ALA A 188 -10.99 -14.26 -1.80
CA ALA A 188 -12.02 -13.32 -1.38
C ALA A 188 -11.46 -11.88 -1.43
N PRO A 189 -12.19 -10.90 -1.98
CA PRO A 189 -11.75 -9.52 -1.98
C PRO A 189 -11.73 -8.98 -0.54
N ALA A 190 -10.77 -8.11 -0.26
CA ALA A 190 -10.82 -7.32 0.95
C ALA A 190 -11.82 -6.17 0.80
N ASP A 191 -12.37 -5.73 1.94
CA ASP A 191 -13.39 -4.69 2.01
C ASP A 191 -12.77 -3.28 2.08
N TYR A 192 -11.98 -2.91 1.07
CA TYR A 192 -11.25 -1.63 1.06
C TYR A 192 -11.93 -0.57 0.19
N MET A 193 -12.04 0.66 0.72
CA MET A 193 -12.40 1.86 -0.06
C MET A 193 -11.17 2.51 -0.69
N ILE A 194 -10.08 2.58 0.06
CA ILE A 194 -8.79 3.13 -0.34
C ILE A 194 -7.71 2.65 0.61
N GLY A 195 -6.48 2.61 0.15
CA GLY A 195 -5.30 2.46 0.99
C GLY A 195 -4.30 3.58 0.80
N ASN A 196 -3.41 3.75 1.76
CA ASN A 196 -2.17 4.47 1.57
C ASN A 196 -0.99 3.68 2.11
N GLU A 197 0.19 4.10 1.72
CA GLU A 197 1.45 3.62 2.25
C GLU A 197 2.43 4.78 2.31
N VAL A 198 3.12 4.90 3.42
CA VAL A 198 4.26 5.79 3.59
C VAL A 198 5.49 4.97 3.93
N ALA A 199 6.63 5.31 3.31
CA ALA A 199 7.85 4.54 3.47
C ALA A 199 8.96 5.37 4.10
N PHE A 200 9.79 4.70 4.91
CA PHE A 200 10.93 5.25 5.65
C PHE A 200 12.12 4.31 5.58
N ASP A 201 13.32 4.83 5.88
CA ASP A 201 14.54 4.01 5.88
C ASP A 201 14.58 3.02 7.05
N SER A 202 13.88 3.32 8.17
CA SER A 202 13.88 2.49 9.36
C SER A 202 12.66 2.73 10.27
N PRO A 203 12.40 1.86 11.26
CA PRO A 203 11.44 2.10 12.32
C PRO A 203 11.73 3.38 13.12
N ASP A 204 13.00 3.73 13.35
CA ASP A 204 13.38 4.93 14.07
C ASP A 204 13.02 6.20 13.28
N ALA A 205 13.24 6.21 11.97
CA ALA A 205 12.81 7.30 11.09
C ALA A 205 11.28 7.47 11.11
N PHE A 206 10.54 6.37 11.09
CA PHE A 206 9.09 6.37 11.27
C PHE A 206 8.68 6.94 12.63
N ASN A 207 9.26 6.47 13.73
CA ASN A 207 8.95 6.96 15.07
C ASN A 207 9.21 8.47 15.20
N ALA A 208 10.32 8.96 14.65
CA ALA A 208 10.62 10.40 14.61
C ALA A 208 9.57 11.19 13.81
N ALA A 209 9.09 10.63 12.68
CA ALA A 209 8.02 11.23 11.90
C ALA A 209 6.68 11.26 12.67
N MET A 210 6.34 10.19 13.38
CA MET A 210 5.13 10.11 14.21
C MET A 210 5.15 11.02 15.43
N ALA A 211 6.33 11.37 15.94
CA ALA A 211 6.50 12.37 17.00
C ALA A 211 6.48 13.82 16.49
N SER A 212 6.46 14.06 15.19
CA SER A 212 6.51 15.39 14.59
C SER A 212 5.17 16.14 14.64
N PRO A 213 5.15 17.48 14.55
CA PRO A 213 3.91 18.26 14.45
C PRO A 213 3.04 17.87 13.26
N VAL A 214 3.61 17.38 12.17
CA VAL A 214 2.88 16.94 10.98
C VAL A 214 1.91 15.80 11.32
N ARG A 215 2.25 14.93 12.28
CA ARG A 215 1.35 13.86 12.72
C ARG A 215 0.06 14.41 13.35
N HIS A 216 0.14 15.54 14.05
CA HIS A 216 -1.04 16.23 14.59
C HIS A 216 -1.85 16.91 13.48
N GLU A 217 -1.19 17.47 12.45
CA GLU A 217 -1.86 18.00 11.24
C GLU A 217 -2.65 16.89 10.55
N LEU A 218 -2.05 15.70 10.36
CA LEU A 218 -2.72 14.53 9.80
C LEU A 218 -3.93 14.08 10.64
N ARG A 219 -3.82 14.11 11.98
CA ARG A 219 -4.93 13.78 12.87
C ARG A 219 -6.06 14.80 12.78
N ALA A 220 -5.75 16.09 12.65
CA ALA A 220 -6.75 17.13 12.45
C ALA A 220 -7.45 16.96 11.09
N HIS A 221 -6.68 16.68 10.03
CA HIS A 221 -7.24 16.44 8.70
C HIS A 221 -8.12 15.16 8.66
N PHE A 222 -7.73 14.08 9.34
CA PHE A 222 -8.56 12.88 9.46
C PHE A 222 -9.97 13.19 10.01
N LYS A 223 -10.08 14.13 10.96
CA LYS A 223 -11.39 14.54 11.52
C LYS A 223 -12.27 15.32 10.56
N SER A 224 -11.71 15.80 9.45
CA SER A 224 -12.43 16.53 8.38
C SER A 224 -12.87 15.64 7.23
N PHE A 225 -12.59 14.34 7.29
CA PHE A 225 -13.01 13.40 6.23
C PHE A 225 -14.53 13.33 6.12
N PRO A 226 -15.06 13.12 4.92
CA PRO A 226 -16.47 12.79 4.74
C PRO A 226 -16.89 11.63 5.66
N PRO A 227 -18.16 11.60 6.12
CA PRO A 227 -18.60 10.61 7.09
C PRO A 227 -18.36 9.18 6.62
N PHE A 228 -17.68 8.39 7.46
CA PHE A 228 -17.52 6.95 7.28
C PHE A 228 -17.61 6.25 8.64
N THR A 229 -18.12 5.02 8.64
CA THR A 229 -18.26 4.18 9.84
C THR A 229 -17.47 2.87 9.71
N GLY A 230 -16.82 2.68 8.57
CA GLY A 230 -15.84 1.63 8.39
C GLY A 230 -14.62 1.84 9.29
N LYS A 231 -13.87 0.78 9.53
CA LYS A 231 -12.61 0.87 10.26
C LYS A 231 -11.50 1.38 9.36
N ASN A 232 -10.43 1.89 9.97
CA ASN A 232 -9.14 2.08 9.35
C ASN A 232 -8.11 1.25 10.09
N THR A 233 -7.19 0.63 9.37
CA THR A 233 -6.16 -0.24 9.93
C THR A 233 -4.78 0.22 9.50
N HIS A 234 -3.80 0.09 10.41
CA HIS A 234 -2.45 0.61 10.26
C HIS A 234 -1.44 -0.49 10.59
N TYR A 235 -0.59 -0.82 9.63
CA TYR A 235 0.33 -1.93 9.74
C TYR A 235 1.77 -1.48 9.51
N PRO A 236 2.61 -1.41 10.57
CA PRO A 236 4.04 -1.25 10.39
C PRO A 236 4.66 -2.55 9.87
N MET A 237 5.33 -2.47 8.72
CA MET A 237 5.84 -3.65 8.02
C MET A 237 7.25 -3.43 7.47
N MET A 238 8.06 -4.48 7.47
CA MET A 238 9.30 -4.52 6.70
C MET A 238 9.03 -5.05 5.30
N ARG A 239 9.46 -4.29 4.29
CA ARG A 239 9.29 -4.60 2.88
C ARG A 239 10.59 -5.11 2.27
N ARG A 240 10.48 -6.17 1.48
CA ARG A 240 11.55 -6.67 0.62
C ARG A 240 11.04 -6.81 -0.81
N GLN A 241 11.70 -6.15 -1.74
CA GLN A 241 11.40 -6.29 -3.16
C GLN A 241 12.19 -7.45 -3.78
N LEU A 242 11.50 -8.26 -4.54
CA LEU A 242 12.06 -9.30 -5.39
C LEU A 242 11.94 -8.86 -6.85
N ALA A 243 13.02 -9.07 -7.62
CA ALA A 243 12.97 -8.82 -9.05
C ALA A 243 12.11 -9.89 -9.74
N ALA A 244 11.31 -9.48 -10.72
CA ALA A 244 10.70 -10.43 -11.65
C ALA A 244 11.79 -11.07 -12.53
N ASN A 245 11.65 -12.36 -12.83
CA ASN A 245 12.49 -13.00 -13.82
C ASN A 245 12.12 -12.43 -15.20
N ARG A 246 12.86 -11.43 -15.66
CA ARG A 246 12.76 -10.99 -17.06
C ARG A 246 13.36 -12.12 -17.90
N SER A 247 12.54 -12.95 -18.53
CA SER A 247 12.98 -13.79 -19.64
C SER A 247 13.50 -12.83 -20.72
N LEU A 248 14.80 -12.91 -21.01
CA LEU A 248 15.46 -12.22 -22.12
C LEU A 248 14.90 -12.74 -23.44
#